data_e9ca5b307c8db3277208ef74122146e2
#
_entry.id   e9ca5b307c8db3277208ef74122146e2
#
_cell.length_a   1.000
_cell.length_b   1.000
_cell.length_c   1.000
_cell.angle_alpha   90.00
_cell.angle_beta   90.00
_cell.angle_gamma   90.00
#
_symmetry.space_group_name_H-M   'P 1'
#
loop_
_entity.id
_entity.type
_entity.pdbx_description
1 polymer ?
#
loop_
_entity_poly.entity_id
_entity_poly.type
_entity_poly.pdbx_seq_one_letter_code
_entity_poly.pdbx_strand_id
1 'polypeptide(L)'
;AKALEDSIVYLEALSTKAYADTILPPLLEQVDVLIKQFRYEKNDKYEDHGRYVHRLLATGSNTSRNFLQAYVRDDRQTIVKSYYFGSYAVNQQYILLSADGDESQYVGSNHAFEAEGWHEIMSLQDDRALELLNFISGHMAARIRIKGQGEKSHHSWVYYLNDKEKSALSETYQLGWLMKDIRRVEQMQSAANANIQRYEKKYAPASVPTNDAISE
;
A
#
# COMPACT_ATOMS: atom_id res chain seq x y z
N ALA A 1 -12.95 -6.44 -40.82
CA ALA A 1 -11.79 -6.33 -39.93
C ALA A 1 -12.17 -5.67 -38.59
N LYS A 2 -12.64 -4.40 -38.61
CA LYS A 2 -12.91 -3.63 -37.35
C LYS A 2 -13.97 -4.27 -36.43
N ALA A 3 -15.07 -4.82 -37.00
CA ALA A 3 -16.11 -5.48 -36.19
C ALA A 3 -15.59 -6.76 -35.52
N LEU A 4 -14.68 -7.49 -36.18
CA LEU A 4 -14.05 -8.67 -35.58
C LEU A 4 -13.08 -8.29 -34.43
N GLU A 5 -12.30 -7.24 -34.61
CA GLU A 5 -11.41 -6.70 -33.58
C GLU A 5 -12.21 -6.24 -32.33
N ASP A 6 -13.31 -5.50 -32.55
CA ASP A 6 -14.20 -5.09 -31.48
C ASP A 6 -14.79 -6.30 -30.72
N SER A 7 -15.16 -7.37 -31.44
CA SER A 7 -15.68 -8.61 -30.82
C SER A 7 -14.63 -9.35 -30.01
N ILE A 8 -13.38 -9.37 -30.45
CA ILE A 8 -12.27 -9.96 -29.67
C ILE A 8 -12.09 -9.20 -28.37
N VAL A 9 -11.99 -7.87 -28.42
CA VAL A 9 -11.85 -7.01 -27.22
C VAL A 9 -13.01 -7.21 -26.25
N TYR A 10 -14.23 -7.39 -26.75
CA TYR A 10 -15.41 -7.67 -25.93
C TYR A 10 -15.31 -9.03 -25.22
N LEU A 11 -14.93 -10.09 -25.92
CA LEU A 11 -14.76 -11.42 -25.33
C LEU A 11 -13.64 -11.46 -24.29
N GLU A 12 -12.52 -10.79 -24.55
CA GLU A 12 -11.44 -10.63 -23.59
C GLU A 12 -11.91 -9.87 -22.34
N ALA A 13 -12.71 -8.82 -22.51
CA ALA A 13 -13.27 -8.06 -21.40
C ALA A 13 -14.23 -8.91 -20.56
N LEU A 14 -15.08 -9.72 -21.17
CA LEU A 14 -15.97 -10.67 -20.45
C LEU A 14 -15.17 -11.69 -19.64
N SER A 15 -14.11 -12.27 -20.24
CA SER A 15 -13.22 -13.21 -19.55
C SER A 15 -12.50 -12.54 -18.37
N THR A 16 -11.98 -11.33 -18.57
CA THR A 16 -11.31 -10.54 -17.53
C THR A 16 -12.25 -10.21 -16.37
N LYS A 17 -13.50 -9.81 -16.71
CA LYS A 17 -14.52 -9.56 -15.70
C LYS A 17 -14.85 -10.81 -14.88
N ALA A 18 -15.07 -11.95 -15.53
CA ALA A 18 -15.38 -13.22 -14.87
C ALA A 18 -14.23 -13.66 -13.94
N TYR A 19 -12.97 -13.50 -14.38
CA TYR A 19 -11.80 -13.72 -13.54
C TYR A 19 -11.80 -12.83 -12.31
N ALA A 20 -12.00 -11.52 -12.48
CA ALA A 20 -12.04 -10.57 -11.39
C ALA A 20 -13.16 -10.88 -10.36
N ASP A 21 -14.36 -11.19 -10.85
CA ASP A 21 -15.51 -11.56 -10.03
C ASP A 21 -15.25 -12.84 -9.21
N THR A 22 -14.38 -13.73 -9.67
CA THR A 22 -14.00 -14.97 -8.96
C THR A 22 -12.90 -14.73 -7.92
N ILE A 23 -11.92 -13.89 -8.24
CA ILE A 23 -10.73 -13.69 -7.39
C ILE A 23 -10.97 -12.67 -6.28
N LEU A 24 -11.79 -11.65 -6.52
CA LEU A 24 -12.00 -10.56 -5.57
C LEU A 24 -12.59 -11.00 -4.21
N PRO A 25 -13.66 -11.85 -4.16
CA PRO A 25 -14.24 -12.25 -2.89
C PRO A 25 -13.28 -12.94 -1.92
N PRO A 26 -12.48 -13.95 -2.30
CA PRO A 26 -11.54 -14.58 -1.38
C PRO A 26 -10.41 -13.65 -0.93
N LEU A 27 -10.00 -12.64 -1.72
CA LEU A 27 -9.06 -11.63 -1.27
C LEU A 27 -9.67 -10.73 -0.20
N LEU A 28 -10.92 -10.31 -0.37
CA LEU A 28 -11.64 -9.51 0.61
C LEU A 28 -11.83 -10.28 1.93
N GLU A 29 -12.17 -11.58 1.89
CA GLU A 29 -12.26 -12.41 3.09
C GLU A 29 -10.93 -12.49 3.86
N GLN A 30 -9.81 -12.61 3.16
CA GLN A 30 -8.49 -12.59 3.79
C GLN A 30 -8.20 -11.23 4.46
N VAL A 31 -8.58 -10.12 3.83
CA VAL A 31 -8.48 -8.79 4.44
C VAL A 31 -9.33 -8.71 5.69
N ASP A 32 -10.59 -9.17 5.66
CA ASP A 32 -11.51 -9.13 6.80
C ASP A 32 -10.99 -9.92 8.03
N VAL A 33 -10.23 -10.96 7.79
CA VAL A 33 -9.56 -11.72 8.87
C VAL A 33 -8.38 -10.94 9.42
N LEU A 34 -7.49 -10.47 8.55
CA LEU A 34 -6.23 -9.85 8.94
C LEU A 34 -6.44 -8.46 9.56
N ILE A 35 -7.40 -7.69 9.06
CA ILE A 35 -7.65 -6.30 9.49
C ILE A 35 -8.06 -6.20 10.97
N LYS A 36 -8.50 -7.29 11.59
CA LYS A 36 -8.82 -7.35 13.03
C LYS A 36 -7.61 -7.09 13.92
N GLN A 37 -6.41 -7.30 13.41
CA GLN A 37 -5.15 -6.98 14.11
C GLN A 37 -4.80 -5.48 14.04
N PHE A 38 -5.53 -4.73 13.22
CA PHE A 38 -5.28 -3.32 12.97
C PHE A 38 -6.33 -2.46 13.70
N ARG A 39 -5.96 -1.21 13.96
CA ARG A 39 -6.90 -0.15 14.29
C ARG A 39 -7.01 0.78 13.10
N TYR A 40 -8.22 1.24 12.83
CA TYR A 40 -8.44 2.28 11.84
C TYR A 40 -8.27 3.64 12.53
N GLU A 41 -7.35 4.44 12.00
CA GLU A 41 -7.16 5.82 12.37
C GLU A 41 -7.77 6.69 11.28
N LYS A 42 -8.87 7.37 11.63
CA LYS A 42 -9.50 8.30 10.72
C LYS A 42 -8.53 9.47 10.53
N ASN A 43 -8.53 9.96 9.31
CA ASN A 43 -7.81 11.12 8.87
C ASN A 43 -7.81 12.28 9.89
N ASP A 44 -6.65 12.84 10.11
CA ASP A 44 -6.57 14.13 10.73
C ASP A 44 -6.68 15.25 9.67
N LYS A 45 -6.70 16.50 10.12
CA LYS A 45 -6.92 17.70 9.31
C LYS A 45 -5.99 17.85 8.07
N TYR A 46 -4.95 17.05 7.96
CA TYR A 46 -3.88 17.22 6.97
C TYR A 46 -3.68 16.02 6.02
N GLU A 47 -4.40 14.92 6.25
CA GLU A 47 -4.31 13.73 5.40
C GLU A 47 -5.69 13.41 4.81
N ASP A 48 -5.79 13.25 3.47
CA ASP A 48 -7.05 12.98 2.78
C ASP A 48 -7.56 11.54 2.96
N HIS A 49 -6.76 10.66 3.56
CA HIS A 49 -7.04 9.24 3.68
C HIS A 49 -6.89 8.74 5.12
N GLY A 50 -7.83 7.92 5.56
CA GLY A 50 -7.68 7.12 6.77
C GLY A 50 -6.64 6.01 6.60
N ARG A 51 -6.23 5.40 7.71
CA ARG A 51 -5.17 4.38 7.68
C ARG A 51 -5.41 3.25 8.67
N TYR A 52 -4.98 2.06 8.29
CA TYR A 52 -4.96 0.86 9.12
C TYR A 52 -3.56 0.68 9.70
N VAL A 53 -3.42 0.86 10.99
CA VAL A 53 -2.17 0.72 11.74
C VAL A 53 -2.25 -0.51 12.62
N HIS A 54 -1.24 -1.39 12.56
CA HIS A 54 -1.22 -2.58 13.41
C HIS A 54 -1.18 -2.18 14.89
N ARG A 55 -1.99 -2.88 15.74
CA ARG A 55 -2.19 -2.50 17.15
C ARG A 55 -0.93 -2.54 18.00
N LEU A 56 0.07 -3.33 17.60
CA LEU A 56 1.36 -3.44 18.31
C LEU A 56 2.39 -2.38 17.87
N LEU A 57 2.14 -1.63 16.78
CA LEU A 57 3.05 -0.56 16.35
C LEU A 57 2.77 0.73 17.10
N ALA A 58 3.85 1.46 17.39
CA ALA A 58 3.75 2.78 17.98
C ALA A 58 2.98 3.73 17.07
N THR A 59 2.16 4.57 17.68
CA THR A 59 1.45 5.67 17.00
C THR A 59 1.92 6.99 17.55
N GLY A 60 2.05 7.94 16.66
CA GLY A 60 2.14 9.34 16.99
C GLY A 60 3.52 9.93 17.02
N SER A 61 3.51 11.24 16.87
CA SER A 61 4.64 12.14 16.76
C SER A 61 5.35 12.43 18.10
N ASN A 62 4.90 11.86 19.20
CA ASN A 62 5.38 12.23 20.55
C ASN A 62 6.36 11.23 21.15
N THR A 63 7.06 10.46 20.33
CA THR A 63 8.06 9.53 20.85
C THR A 63 9.46 10.15 20.74
N SER A 64 10.13 10.31 21.86
CA SER A 64 11.55 10.69 21.95
C SER A 64 12.48 9.49 21.67
N ARG A 65 12.12 8.65 20.68
CA ARG A 65 12.90 7.46 20.31
C ARG A 65 12.82 7.19 18.82
N ASN A 66 13.80 6.48 18.32
CA ASN A 66 13.81 6.00 16.92
C ASN A 66 12.91 4.78 16.79
N PHE A 67 12.11 4.71 15.70
CA PHE A 67 11.25 3.57 15.42
C PHE A 67 10.80 3.55 13.96
N LEU A 68 10.29 2.40 13.51
CA LEU A 68 9.54 2.27 12.27
C LEU A 68 8.04 2.26 12.56
N GLN A 69 7.29 2.97 11.75
CA GLN A 69 5.84 2.86 11.64
C GLN A 69 5.48 2.37 10.25
N ALA A 70 4.55 1.42 10.17
CA ALA A 70 3.99 0.99 8.90
C ALA A 70 2.47 0.98 9.00
N TYR A 71 1.80 1.33 7.89
CA TYR A 71 0.36 1.32 7.80
C TYR A 71 -0.10 1.18 6.33
N VAL A 72 -1.34 0.75 6.16
CA VAL A 72 -2.00 0.71 4.86
C VAL A 72 -3.12 1.74 4.87
N ARG A 73 -3.17 2.61 3.88
CA ARG A 73 -4.20 3.64 3.73
C ARG A 73 -5.49 3.02 3.16
N ASP A 74 -6.61 3.70 3.33
CA ASP A 74 -7.91 3.27 2.78
C ASP A 74 -7.95 3.33 1.24
N ASP A 75 -7.08 4.14 0.60
CA ASP A 75 -6.83 4.11 -0.85
C ASP A 75 -5.88 2.95 -1.28
N ARG A 76 -5.56 2.05 -0.33
CA ARG A 76 -4.75 0.83 -0.52
C ARG A 76 -3.27 1.06 -0.79
N GLN A 77 -2.74 2.23 -0.46
CA GLN A 77 -1.30 2.47 -0.47
C GLN A 77 -0.65 1.99 0.83
N THR A 78 0.49 1.33 0.71
CA THR A 78 1.32 0.95 1.86
C THR A 78 2.38 2.01 2.11
N ILE A 79 2.49 2.44 3.36
CA ILE A 79 3.43 3.47 3.78
C ILE A 79 4.30 2.91 4.91
N VAL A 80 5.60 3.13 4.82
CA VAL A 80 6.55 2.94 5.93
C VAL A 80 7.18 4.27 6.25
N LYS A 81 7.17 4.65 7.52
CA LYS A 81 7.84 5.84 8.04
C LYS A 81 8.92 5.43 9.02
N SER A 82 10.10 5.99 8.84
CA SER A 82 11.20 5.91 9.79
C SER A 82 11.27 7.21 10.56
N TYR A 83 11.16 7.12 11.87
CA TYR A 83 11.25 8.26 12.77
C TYR A 83 12.61 8.29 13.45
N TYR A 84 13.29 9.40 13.34
CA TYR A 84 14.50 9.71 14.07
C TYR A 84 14.27 10.90 15.02
N PHE A 85 14.75 10.75 16.22
CA PHE A 85 14.88 11.83 17.20
C PHE A 85 16.28 11.82 17.80
N GLY A 86 16.97 12.95 17.82
CA GLY A 86 18.32 13.05 18.37
C GLY A 86 18.85 14.47 18.49
N SER A 87 20.06 14.58 18.98
CA SER A 87 20.70 15.87 19.20
C SER A 87 21.33 16.49 17.95
N TYR A 88 21.40 15.75 16.85
CA TYR A 88 22.06 16.16 15.61
C TYR A 88 21.20 15.84 14.41
N ALA A 89 21.27 16.68 13.37
CA ALA A 89 20.66 16.35 12.08
C ALA A 89 21.41 15.19 11.41
N VAL A 90 20.69 14.16 11.03
CA VAL A 90 21.20 13.03 10.23
C VAL A 90 21.05 13.33 8.74
N ASN A 91 20.08 14.17 8.36
CA ASN A 91 19.68 14.41 6.97
C ASN A 91 19.44 13.09 6.25
N GLN A 92 18.58 12.28 6.86
CA GLN A 92 18.34 10.90 6.46
C GLN A 92 17.85 10.82 5.02
N GLN A 93 18.55 10.10 4.17
CA GLN A 93 18.19 9.88 2.76
C GLN A 93 17.85 8.42 2.49
N TYR A 94 18.39 7.52 3.31
CA TYR A 94 18.11 6.10 3.19
C TYR A 94 18.08 5.40 4.55
N ILE A 95 17.41 4.25 4.55
CA ILE A 95 17.44 3.26 5.62
C ILE A 95 18.18 2.04 5.10
N LEU A 96 19.09 1.53 5.91
CA LEU A 96 19.79 0.27 5.70
C LEU A 96 19.24 -0.76 6.69
N LEU A 97 18.74 -1.88 6.20
CA LEU A 97 18.38 -3.03 6.99
C LEU A 97 19.46 -4.09 6.87
N SER A 98 19.87 -4.68 7.99
CA SER A 98 20.79 -5.82 7.97
C SER A 98 20.34 -6.91 8.95
N ALA A 99 20.43 -8.19 8.49
CA ALA A 99 20.04 -9.37 9.24
C ALA A 99 20.76 -10.60 8.66
N ASP A 100 21.41 -11.42 9.50
CA ASP A 100 22.03 -12.70 9.14
C ASP A 100 23.02 -12.65 7.96
N GLY A 101 23.67 -11.50 7.76
CA GLY A 101 24.60 -11.29 6.63
C GLY A 101 23.97 -10.65 5.40
N ASP A 102 22.65 -10.61 5.31
CA ASP A 102 21.93 -9.89 4.26
C ASP A 102 21.81 -8.40 4.62
N GLU A 103 21.88 -7.57 3.59
CA GLU A 103 21.74 -6.13 3.70
C GLU A 103 20.94 -5.54 2.55
N SER A 104 20.04 -4.60 2.86
CA SER A 104 19.23 -3.90 1.85
C SER A 104 19.09 -2.43 2.20
N GLN A 105 19.17 -1.59 1.17
CA GLN A 105 19.08 -0.13 1.30
C GLN A 105 17.79 0.39 0.63
N TYR A 106 17.10 1.28 1.33
CA TYR A 106 15.84 1.88 0.90
C TYR A 106 15.93 3.39 0.94
N VAL A 107 15.75 4.03 -0.23
CA VAL A 107 15.76 5.48 -0.39
C VAL A 107 14.35 6.02 -0.34
N GLY A 108 14.12 7.03 0.49
CA GLY A 108 12.81 7.66 0.68
C GLY A 108 12.86 9.18 0.66
N SER A 109 11.69 9.80 0.84
CA SER A 109 11.58 11.25 1.06
C SER A 109 11.75 11.57 2.54
N ASN A 110 12.58 12.54 2.88
CA ASN A 110 12.82 12.98 4.25
C ASN A 110 12.16 14.34 4.53
N HIS A 111 11.58 14.48 5.70
CA HIS A 111 11.14 15.74 6.30
C HIS A 111 11.82 15.91 7.64
N ALA A 112 12.54 17.00 7.83
CA ALA A 112 13.29 17.30 9.04
C ALA A 112 12.83 18.63 9.65
N PHE A 113 12.76 18.70 10.98
CA PHE A 113 12.51 19.92 11.74
C PHE A 113 13.21 19.86 13.10
N GLU A 114 13.49 21.01 13.67
CA GLU A 114 14.08 21.17 15.01
C GLU A 114 13.00 21.61 16.00
N ALA A 115 12.84 20.82 17.08
CA ALA A 115 11.98 21.14 18.22
C ALA A 115 12.47 20.31 19.42
N GLU A 116 13.07 20.93 20.43
CA GLU A 116 13.68 20.22 21.56
C GLU A 116 14.70 19.12 21.17
N GLY A 117 15.21 19.20 19.93
CA GLY A 117 16.05 18.22 19.25
C GLY A 117 15.71 18.11 17.78
N TRP A 118 16.47 17.31 17.04
CA TRP A 118 16.22 17.05 15.62
C TRP A 118 15.23 15.93 15.45
N HIS A 119 14.20 16.19 14.67
CA HIS A 119 13.21 15.20 14.23
C HIS A 119 13.34 15.01 12.72
N GLU A 120 13.48 13.78 12.29
CA GLU A 120 13.47 13.44 10.87
C GLU A 120 12.49 12.29 10.62
N ILE A 121 11.66 12.44 9.60
CA ILE A 121 10.70 11.44 9.19
C ILE A 121 10.97 11.10 7.73
N MET A 122 11.51 9.93 7.49
CA MET A 122 11.68 9.42 6.14
C MET A 122 10.50 8.51 5.77
N SER A 123 9.94 8.71 4.60
CA SER A 123 8.77 7.98 4.12
C SER A 123 9.09 7.16 2.87
N LEU A 124 8.65 5.92 2.87
CA LEU A 124 8.61 5.00 1.74
C LEU A 124 7.16 4.70 1.38
N GLN A 125 6.86 4.54 0.11
CA GLN A 125 5.50 4.31 -0.37
C GLN A 125 5.44 3.12 -1.33
N ASP A 126 4.30 2.44 -1.32
CA ASP A 126 3.94 1.33 -2.22
C ASP A 126 5.05 0.26 -2.34
N ASP A 127 5.61 0.06 -3.52
CA ASP A 127 6.55 -1.03 -3.77
C ASP A 127 7.80 -0.95 -2.89
N ARG A 128 8.35 0.24 -2.66
CA ARG A 128 9.50 0.42 -1.76
C ARG A 128 9.16 0.12 -0.31
N ALA A 129 7.96 0.48 0.13
CA ALA A 129 7.47 0.13 1.46
C ALA A 129 7.29 -1.39 1.60
N LEU A 130 6.69 -2.03 0.58
CA LEU A 130 6.50 -3.48 0.55
C LEU A 130 7.83 -4.23 0.48
N GLU A 131 8.82 -3.77 -0.28
CA GLU A 131 10.16 -4.38 -0.33
C GLU A 131 10.84 -4.35 1.04
N LEU A 132 10.78 -3.22 1.76
CA LEU A 132 11.31 -3.11 3.11
C LEU A 132 10.60 -4.09 4.08
N LEU A 133 9.28 -4.13 4.04
CA LEU A 133 8.49 -5.02 4.88
C LEU A 133 8.72 -6.50 4.52
N ASN A 134 8.94 -6.81 3.24
CA ASN A 134 9.31 -8.16 2.78
C ASN A 134 10.66 -8.61 3.35
N PHE A 135 11.67 -7.73 3.38
CA PHE A 135 12.94 -8.03 4.02
C PHE A 135 12.74 -8.42 5.50
N ILE A 136 11.93 -7.65 6.23
CA ILE A 136 11.63 -7.94 7.64
C ILE A 136 10.91 -9.28 7.78
N SER A 137 9.92 -9.55 6.93
CA SER A 137 9.16 -10.81 6.93
C SER A 137 10.03 -12.02 6.63
N GLY A 138 11.03 -11.88 5.77
CA GLY A 138 12.00 -12.94 5.45
C GLY A 138 13.00 -13.25 6.55
N HIS A 139 13.19 -12.33 7.51
CA HIS A 139 14.21 -12.44 8.57
C HIS A 139 13.61 -12.43 9.98
N MET A 140 12.44 -13.03 10.16
CA MET A 140 11.70 -13.01 11.44
C MET A 140 12.49 -13.60 12.63
N ALA A 141 13.32 -14.64 12.39
CA ALA A 141 14.15 -15.25 13.42
C ALA A 141 15.43 -14.46 13.74
N ALA A 142 15.84 -13.58 12.83
CA ALA A 142 17.08 -12.83 12.93
C ALA A 142 16.96 -11.58 13.83
N ARG A 143 18.10 -11.08 14.28
CA ARG A 143 18.20 -9.74 14.86
C ARG A 143 18.29 -8.71 13.74
N ILE A 144 17.20 -8.03 13.45
CA ILE A 144 17.16 -7.02 12.40
C ILE A 144 17.66 -5.69 12.93
N ARG A 145 18.70 -5.17 12.31
CA ARG A 145 19.29 -3.86 12.56
C ARG A 145 18.81 -2.88 11.50
N ILE A 146 18.37 -1.72 11.95
CA ILE A 146 17.98 -0.60 11.10
C ILE A 146 18.99 0.52 11.33
N LYS A 147 19.53 1.08 10.24
CA LYS A 147 20.40 2.25 10.27
C LYS A 147 19.86 3.31 9.35
N GLY A 148 19.58 4.51 9.88
CA GLY A 148 19.25 5.68 9.08
C GLY A 148 20.49 6.55 8.87
N GLN A 149 20.72 7.01 7.65
CA GLN A 149 21.89 7.80 7.26
C GLN A 149 21.59 8.71 6.07
N GLY A 150 22.26 9.86 6.00
CA GLY A 150 22.37 10.71 4.82
C GLY A 150 23.72 10.57 4.13
N GLU A 151 23.79 10.77 2.82
CA GLU A 151 25.03 10.63 2.03
C GLU A 151 26.15 11.56 2.53
N LYS A 152 25.79 12.77 2.92
CA LYS A 152 26.75 13.81 3.35
C LYS A 152 26.83 13.97 4.86
N SER A 153 26.12 13.13 5.62
CA SER A 153 26.10 13.22 7.07
C SER A 153 27.15 12.32 7.70
N HIS A 154 27.89 12.86 8.66
CA HIS A 154 28.77 12.06 9.52
C HIS A 154 27.97 11.37 10.64
N HIS A 155 26.69 11.70 10.80
CA HIS A 155 25.81 11.13 11.79
C HIS A 155 24.92 10.05 11.21
N SER A 156 24.65 9.04 12.02
CA SER A 156 23.68 7.97 11.71
C SER A 156 23.01 7.55 12.99
N TRP A 157 21.85 6.97 12.88
CA TRP A 157 21.19 6.33 14.01
C TRP A 157 20.99 4.84 13.76
N VAL A 158 20.89 4.09 14.84
CA VAL A 158 20.71 2.63 14.80
C VAL A 158 19.56 2.25 15.72
N TYR A 159 18.75 1.32 15.25
CA TYR A 159 17.64 0.75 15.98
C TYR A 159 17.54 -0.76 15.70
N TYR A 160 17.09 -1.54 16.66
CA TYR A 160 16.86 -2.97 16.51
C TYR A 160 15.40 -3.29 16.73
N LEU A 161 14.79 -4.01 15.77
CA LEU A 161 13.42 -4.45 15.89
C LEU A 161 13.28 -5.53 16.97
N ASN A 162 12.31 -5.37 17.85
CA ASN A 162 11.89 -6.45 18.74
C ASN A 162 10.88 -7.39 18.05
N ASP A 163 10.59 -8.53 18.66
CA ASP A 163 9.73 -9.55 18.04
C ASP A 163 8.30 -9.08 17.81
N LYS A 164 7.75 -8.22 18.68
CA LYS A 164 6.40 -7.64 18.48
C LYS A 164 6.37 -6.71 17.27
N GLU A 165 7.40 -5.91 17.10
CA GLU A 165 7.53 -5.01 15.95
C GLU A 165 7.72 -5.80 14.65
N LYS A 166 8.57 -6.84 14.66
CA LYS A 166 8.76 -7.72 13.50
C LYS A 166 7.44 -8.38 13.08
N SER A 167 6.69 -8.95 14.03
CA SER A 167 5.39 -9.56 13.77
C SER A 167 4.42 -8.55 13.17
N ALA A 168 4.28 -7.38 13.79
CA ALA A 168 3.38 -6.34 13.33
C ALA A 168 3.75 -5.79 11.93
N LEU A 169 5.03 -5.63 11.64
CA LEU A 169 5.51 -5.19 10.33
C LEU A 169 5.29 -6.27 9.25
N SER A 170 5.48 -7.56 9.62
CA SER A 170 5.19 -8.69 8.74
C SER A 170 3.70 -8.81 8.42
N GLU A 171 2.82 -8.63 9.41
CA GLU A 171 1.37 -8.61 9.19
C GLU A 171 0.94 -7.38 8.36
N THR A 172 1.60 -6.24 8.55
CA THR A 172 1.39 -5.05 7.70
C THR A 172 1.82 -5.31 6.25
N TYR A 173 2.90 -6.07 6.03
CA TYR A 173 3.30 -6.54 4.71
C TYR A 173 2.21 -7.37 4.04
N GLN A 174 1.65 -8.35 4.77
CA GLN A 174 0.56 -9.21 4.27
C GLN A 174 -0.67 -8.37 3.88
N LEU A 175 -1.09 -7.45 4.74
CA LEU A 175 -2.21 -6.55 4.45
C LEU A 175 -1.92 -5.67 3.23
N GLY A 176 -0.72 -5.12 3.14
CA GLY A 176 -0.29 -4.28 2.01
C GLY A 176 -0.33 -5.03 0.68
N TRP A 177 0.14 -6.28 0.64
CA TRP A 177 0.07 -7.15 -0.54
C TRP A 177 -1.37 -7.45 -0.94
N LEU A 178 -2.22 -7.87 0.01
CA LEU A 178 -3.63 -8.14 -0.26
C LEU A 178 -4.33 -6.89 -0.83
N MET A 179 -4.10 -5.73 -0.23
CA MET A 179 -4.69 -4.47 -0.68
C MET A 179 -4.18 -4.05 -2.07
N LYS A 180 -2.90 -4.30 -2.38
CA LYS A 180 -2.33 -4.07 -3.70
C LYS A 180 -2.96 -4.99 -4.75
N ASP A 181 -3.12 -6.29 -4.45
CA ASP A 181 -3.75 -7.25 -5.34
C ASP A 181 -5.23 -6.91 -5.59
N ILE A 182 -5.98 -6.56 -4.55
CA ILE A 182 -7.36 -6.11 -4.68
C ILE A 182 -7.45 -4.89 -5.60
N ARG A 183 -6.60 -3.87 -5.37
CA ARG A 183 -6.57 -2.67 -6.23
C ARG A 183 -6.32 -3.03 -7.69
N ARG A 184 -5.38 -3.94 -7.95
CA ARG A 184 -5.09 -4.43 -9.31
C ARG A 184 -6.29 -5.12 -9.94
N VAL A 185 -6.95 -6.02 -9.22
CA VAL A 185 -8.12 -6.76 -9.72
C VAL A 185 -9.31 -5.83 -9.99
N GLU A 186 -9.56 -4.85 -9.11
CA GLU A 186 -10.61 -3.85 -9.32
C GLU A 186 -10.33 -2.94 -10.52
N GLN A 187 -9.08 -2.57 -10.76
CA GLN A 187 -8.70 -1.81 -11.96
C GLN A 187 -8.94 -2.63 -13.22
N MET A 188 -8.58 -3.92 -13.22
CA MET A 188 -8.87 -4.84 -14.33
C MET A 188 -10.39 -4.96 -14.57
N GLN A 189 -11.18 -5.13 -13.51
CA GLN A 189 -12.64 -5.23 -13.58
C GLN A 189 -13.26 -3.93 -14.14
N SER A 190 -12.80 -2.78 -13.66
CA SER A 190 -13.26 -1.47 -14.14
C SER A 190 -12.98 -1.27 -15.63
N ALA A 191 -11.76 -1.58 -16.08
CA ALA A 191 -11.38 -1.51 -17.48
C ALA A 191 -12.21 -2.47 -18.37
N ALA A 192 -12.42 -3.70 -17.89
CA ALA A 192 -13.27 -4.69 -18.58
C ALA A 192 -14.72 -4.20 -18.70
N ASN A 193 -15.30 -3.69 -17.63
CA ASN A 193 -16.67 -3.13 -17.66
C ASN A 193 -16.78 -1.96 -18.64
N ALA A 194 -15.81 -1.07 -18.70
CA ALA A 194 -15.80 0.04 -19.67
C ALA A 194 -15.78 -0.45 -21.14
N ASN A 195 -15.00 -1.51 -21.43
CA ASN A 195 -14.94 -2.11 -22.76
C ASN A 195 -16.25 -2.82 -23.14
N ILE A 196 -16.85 -3.56 -22.20
CA ILE A 196 -18.16 -4.20 -22.37
C ILE A 196 -19.22 -3.17 -22.70
N GLN A 197 -19.36 -2.13 -21.90
CA GLN A 197 -20.33 -1.06 -22.11
C GLN A 197 -20.15 -0.34 -23.46
N ARG A 198 -18.88 -0.12 -23.88
CA ARG A 198 -18.57 0.51 -25.17
C ARG A 198 -19.03 -0.37 -26.33
N TYR A 199 -18.79 -1.67 -26.24
CA TYR A 199 -19.24 -2.62 -27.28
C TYR A 199 -20.75 -2.71 -27.34
N GLU A 200 -21.42 -2.90 -26.23
CA GLU A 200 -22.87 -2.99 -26.12
C GLU A 200 -23.54 -1.71 -26.67
N LYS A 201 -23.05 -0.54 -26.31
CA LYS A 201 -23.55 0.74 -26.84
C LYS A 201 -23.38 0.87 -28.37
N LYS A 202 -22.27 0.33 -28.90
CA LYS A 202 -21.96 0.41 -30.32
C LYS A 202 -22.79 -0.56 -31.17
N TYR A 203 -23.10 -1.73 -30.62
CA TYR A 203 -23.75 -2.82 -31.33
C TYR A 203 -25.15 -3.17 -30.78
N ALA A 204 -25.68 -2.38 -29.86
CA ALA A 204 -27.05 -2.54 -29.39
C ALA A 204 -27.99 -2.40 -30.60
N PRO A 205 -28.97 -3.32 -30.76
CA PRO A 205 -30.01 -3.13 -31.79
C PRO A 205 -30.70 -1.79 -31.52
N ALA A 206 -30.88 -0.99 -32.58
CA ALA A 206 -31.64 0.24 -32.49
C ALA A 206 -32.98 -0.10 -31.83
N SER A 207 -33.30 0.56 -30.71
CA SER A 207 -34.58 0.39 -30.02
C SER A 207 -35.69 0.55 -31.05
N VAL A 208 -36.43 -0.52 -31.31
CA VAL A 208 -37.65 -0.45 -32.14
C VAL A 208 -38.55 0.58 -31.45
N PRO A 209 -38.93 1.68 -32.10
CA PRO A 209 -39.87 2.61 -31.52
C PRO A 209 -41.14 1.83 -31.19
N THR A 210 -41.49 1.75 -29.92
CA THR A 210 -42.79 1.27 -29.47
C THR A 210 -43.82 2.20 -30.10
N ASN A 211 -44.54 1.69 -31.11
CA ASN A 211 -45.69 2.34 -31.69
C ASN A 211 -46.86 2.30 -30.68
N ASP A 212 -46.77 3.12 -29.64
CA ASP A 212 -47.91 3.45 -28.77
C ASP A 212 -48.59 4.72 -29.30
N ALA A 213 -49.07 4.63 -30.51
CA ALA A 213 -49.95 5.65 -31.05
C ALA A 213 -50.97 5.00 -32.03
N ILE A 214 -51.79 4.07 -31.52
CA ILE A 214 -53.08 3.76 -32.11
C ILE A 214 -54.05 3.52 -30.97
N SER A 215 -54.74 4.56 -30.57
CA SER A 215 -56.15 4.53 -30.13
C SER A 215 -56.66 5.95 -30.06
N GLU A 216 -57.41 6.27 -31.02
CA GLU A 216 -58.61 7.09 -31.05
C GLU A 216 -58.84 8.17 -30.00
#